data_32b886669e3fa2f9fadf6afe8223da5b
#
_entry.id   32b886669e3fa2f9fadf6afe8223da5b
#
_cell.length_a   1.000
_cell.length_b   1.000
_cell.length_c   1.000
_cell.angle_alpha   90.00
_cell.angle_beta   90.00
_cell.angle_gamma   90.00
#
_symmetry.space_group_name_H-M   'P 1'
#
loop_
_entity.id
_entity.type
_entity.pdbx_description
1 polymer ?
#
loop_
_entity_poly.entity_id
_entity_poly.type
_entity_poly.pdbx_seq_one_letter_code
_entity_poly.pdbx_strand_id
1 'polypeptide(L)' 'MTQTESAILAHARRCAPAESCGFVVRTPEGDRYLPSENISGEPEERFRMAPEDWLRAQMQGEIVALVHSHPGGL' A
#
# COMPACT_ATOMS: atom_id res chain seq x y z
N MET A 1 -7.59 16.77 -0.94
CA MET A 1 -7.03 15.40 -0.83
C MET A 1 -8.08 14.40 -1.24
N THR A 2 -7.73 13.44 -2.09
CA THR A 2 -8.66 12.41 -2.54
C THR A 2 -8.84 11.33 -1.46
N GLN A 3 -9.89 10.52 -1.61
CA GLN A 3 -10.09 9.37 -0.72
C GLN A 3 -8.92 8.40 -0.80
N THR A 4 -8.36 8.20 -2.00
CA THR A 4 -7.21 7.33 -2.20
C THR A 4 -6.00 7.85 -1.43
N GLU A 5 -5.71 9.15 -1.54
CA GLU A 5 -4.60 9.76 -0.80
C GLU A 5 -4.80 9.68 0.71
N SER A 6 -6.03 9.93 1.18
CA SER A 6 -6.36 9.83 2.60
C SER A 6 -6.14 8.42 3.13
N ALA A 7 -6.55 7.40 2.34
CA ALA A 7 -6.38 6.01 2.72
C ALA A 7 -4.89 5.63 2.80
N ILE A 8 -4.09 6.11 1.85
CA ILE A 8 -2.64 5.88 1.85
C ILE A 8 -2.01 6.47 3.11
N LEU A 9 -2.33 7.72 3.43
CA LEU A 9 -1.77 8.40 4.60
C LEU A 9 -2.20 7.73 5.91
N ALA A 10 -3.47 7.34 6.00
CA ALA A 10 -3.97 6.64 7.19
C ALA A 10 -3.25 5.31 7.40
N HIS A 11 -3.02 4.55 6.33
CA HIS A 11 -2.29 3.30 6.40
C HIS A 11 -0.84 3.51 6.83
N ALA A 12 -0.18 4.53 6.25
CA ALA A 12 1.20 4.87 6.61
C ALA A 12 1.32 5.20 8.10
N ARG A 13 0.36 5.95 8.66
CA ARG A 13 0.35 6.29 10.08
C ARG A 13 0.16 5.07 10.96
N ARG A 14 -0.71 4.15 10.56
CA ARG A 14 -0.94 2.92 11.32
C ARG A 14 0.29 2.00 11.32
N CYS A 15 1.03 1.99 10.22
CA CYS A 15 2.19 1.09 10.09
C CYS A 15 3.45 1.64 10.75
N ALA A 16 3.59 2.96 10.85
CA ALA A 16 4.80 3.56 11.41
C ALA A 16 5.14 2.97 12.77
N PRO A 17 6.39 2.67 13.10
CA PRO A 17 7.62 3.00 12.34
C PRO A 17 7.95 2.06 11.18
N ALA A 18 7.15 1.04 10.90
CA ALA A 18 7.36 0.18 9.75
C ALA A 18 6.92 0.90 8.46
N GLU A 19 7.54 0.54 7.35
CA GLU A 19 7.10 1.04 6.06
C GLU A 19 5.75 0.42 5.71
N SER A 20 4.80 1.25 5.29
CA SER A 20 3.56 0.77 4.73
C SER A 20 3.77 0.44 3.26
N CYS A 21 2.96 -0.47 2.73
CA CYS A 21 2.95 -0.75 1.31
C CYS A 21 1.55 -1.13 0.87
N GLY A 22 1.25 -0.92 -0.40
CA GLY A 22 -0.04 -1.24 -0.95
C GLY A 22 -0.12 -0.93 -2.43
N PHE A 23 -1.30 -1.11 -2.98
CA PHE A 23 -1.56 -0.97 -4.41
C PHE A 23 -2.67 0.04 -4.62
N VAL A 24 -2.54 0.82 -5.71
CA VAL A 24 -3.68 1.56 -6.22
C VAL A 24 -4.19 0.77 -7.42
N VAL A 25 -5.48 0.43 -7.39
CA VAL A 25 -6.12 -0.31 -8.48
C VAL A 25 -7.22 0.53 -9.09
N ARG A 26 -7.36 0.40 -10.41
CA ARG A 26 -8.43 1.06 -11.16
C ARG A 26 -9.62 0.14 -11.21
N THR A 27 -10.76 0.62 -10.71
CA THR A 27 -12.02 -0.13 -10.73
C THR A 27 -13.06 0.68 -11.50
N PRO A 28 -14.21 0.06 -11.85
CA PRO A 28 -15.30 0.81 -12.49
C PRO A 28 -15.81 1.98 -11.65
N GLU A 29 -15.64 1.94 -10.32
CA GLU A 29 -16.06 2.99 -9.40
C GLU A 29 -14.95 4.01 -9.12
N GLY A 30 -13.78 3.87 -9.76
CA GLY A 30 -12.64 4.76 -9.58
C GLY A 30 -11.45 4.04 -8.95
N ASP A 31 -10.40 4.81 -8.66
CA ASP A 31 -9.18 4.25 -8.09
C ASP A 31 -9.37 3.95 -6.60
N ARG A 32 -8.81 2.82 -6.15
CA ARG A 32 -8.89 2.38 -4.76
C ARG A 32 -7.51 2.00 -4.27
N TYR A 33 -7.21 2.36 -3.02
CA TYR A 33 -5.98 1.91 -2.37
C TYR A 33 -6.26 0.60 -1.63
N LEU A 34 -5.45 -0.41 -1.92
CA LEU A 34 -5.51 -1.70 -1.25
C LEU A 34 -4.24 -1.89 -0.45
N PRO A 35 -4.33 -1.85 0.89
CA PRO A 35 -3.16 -2.07 1.73
C PRO A 35 -2.61 -3.49 1.56
N SER A 36 -1.28 -3.61 1.64
CA SER A 36 -0.62 -4.90 1.69
C SER A 36 0.12 -5.03 3.00
N GLU A 37 0.29 -6.26 3.45
CA GLU A 37 1.14 -6.54 4.60
C GLU A 37 2.60 -6.39 4.18
N ASN A 38 3.41 -5.76 5.03
CA ASN A 38 4.85 -5.71 4.83
C ASN A 38 5.47 -6.93 5.50
N ILE A 39 5.86 -7.92 4.71
CA ILE A 39 6.43 -9.17 5.20
C ILE A 39 7.96 -9.17 5.23
N SER A 40 8.58 -7.99 5.11
CA SER A 40 10.03 -7.86 5.18
C SER A 40 10.55 -8.28 6.57
N GLY A 41 11.73 -8.87 6.60
CA GLY A 41 12.42 -9.12 7.86
C GLY A 41 12.94 -7.85 8.53
N GLU A 42 12.94 -6.72 7.81
CA GLU A 42 13.38 -5.41 8.31
C GLU A 42 12.33 -4.35 7.96
N PRO A 43 11.12 -4.45 8.55
CA PRO A 43 9.97 -3.65 8.07
C PRO A 43 10.12 -2.15 8.29
N GLU A 44 11.01 -1.72 9.18
CA GLU A 44 11.25 -0.28 9.38
C GLU A 44 12.21 0.30 8.34
N GLU A 45 12.92 -0.55 7.61
CA GLU A 45 13.93 -0.11 6.64
C GLU A 45 13.53 -0.38 5.20
N ARG A 46 12.69 -1.39 4.99
CA ARG A 46 12.28 -1.80 3.65
C ARG A 46 10.93 -2.49 3.70
N PHE A 47 10.34 -2.67 2.54
CA PHE A 47 9.05 -3.36 2.46
C PHE A 47 9.16 -4.54 1.50
N ARG A 48 8.30 -5.52 1.76
CA ARG A 48 8.07 -6.64 0.86
C ARG A 48 6.59 -6.98 0.92
N MET A 49 5.93 -6.97 -0.21
CA MET A 49 4.50 -7.20 -0.27
C MET A 49 4.19 -8.69 -0.23
N ALA A 50 3.16 -9.07 0.54
CA ALA A 50 2.69 -10.44 0.57
C ALA A 50 2.12 -10.81 -0.81
N PRO A 51 2.56 -11.95 -1.39
CA PRO A 51 2.09 -12.34 -2.73
C PRO A 51 0.57 -12.47 -2.85
N GLU A 52 -0.10 -12.95 -1.82
CA GLU A 52 -1.57 -13.08 -1.83
C GLU A 52 -2.26 -11.73 -1.90
N ASP A 53 -1.66 -10.67 -1.36
CA ASP A 53 -2.22 -9.32 -1.45
C ASP A 53 -2.12 -8.81 -2.87
N TRP A 54 -1.02 -9.11 -3.56
CA TRP A 54 -0.85 -8.76 -4.97
C TRP A 54 -1.89 -9.45 -5.85
N LEU A 55 -2.11 -10.75 -5.61
CA LEU A 55 -3.12 -11.51 -6.36
C LEU A 55 -4.51 -10.94 -6.12
N ARG A 56 -4.82 -10.59 -4.87
CA ARG A 56 -6.11 -10.02 -4.51
C ARG A 56 -6.32 -8.69 -5.22
N ALA A 57 -5.26 -7.87 -5.29
CA ALA A 57 -5.34 -6.59 -5.98
C ALA A 57 -5.66 -6.78 -7.47
N GLN A 58 -5.00 -7.75 -8.12
CA GLN A 58 -5.25 -8.03 -9.52
C GLN A 58 -6.69 -8.49 -9.78
N MET A 59 -7.29 -9.17 -8.81
CA MET A 59 -8.68 -9.62 -8.94
C MET A 59 -9.67 -8.47 -8.84
N GLN A 60 -9.29 -7.35 -8.24
CA GLN A 60 -10.19 -6.20 -8.06
C GLN A 60 -10.13 -5.22 -9.22
N GLY A 61 -9.03 -5.19 -9.96
CA GLY A 61 -8.88 -4.26 -11.07
C GLY A 61 -7.46 -4.21 -11.58
N GLU A 62 -7.19 -3.21 -12.41
CA GLU A 62 -5.85 -2.98 -12.95
C GLU A 62 -4.99 -2.29 -11.89
N ILE A 63 -3.83 -2.88 -11.58
CA ILE A 63 -2.88 -2.24 -10.69
C ILE A 63 -2.19 -1.11 -11.46
N VAL A 64 -2.38 0.13 -10.99
CA VAL A 64 -1.82 1.30 -11.67
C VAL A 64 -0.67 1.92 -10.89
N ALA A 65 -0.48 1.56 -9.60
CA ALA A 65 0.63 2.07 -8.81
C ALA A 65 0.95 1.14 -7.65
N LEU A 66 2.23 1.11 -7.28
CA LEU A 66 2.69 0.56 -6.01
C LEU A 66 3.03 1.75 -5.12
N VAL A 67 2.62 1.68 -3.86
CA VAL A 67 2.80 2.79 -2.92
C VAL A 67 3.47 2.26 -1.66
N HIS A 68 4.44 3.01 -1.16
CA HIS A 68 5.05 2.69 0.12
C HIS A 68 5.47 3.96 0.85
N SER A 69 5.63 3.86 2.16
CA SER A 69 6.05 4.99 2.99
C SER A 69 7.51 4.84 3.40
N HIS A 70 8.12 5.98 3.84
CA HIS A 70 9.47 6.02 4.38
C HIS A 70 9.44 6.71 5.75
N PRO A 71 8.90 6.05 6.79
CA PRO A 71 8.85 6.68 8.12
C PRO A 71 10.27 6.94 8.63
N GLY A 72 10.51 8.13 9.14
CA GLY A 72 11.81 8.50 9.67
C GLY A 72 12.88 8.78 8.63
N GLY A 73 12.58 8.62 7.34
CA GLY A 73 13.49 8.95 6.27
C GLY A 73 13.12 10.26 5.60
N LEU A 74 14.07 10.82 4.89
CA LEU A 74 13.83 12.00 4.05
C LEU A 74 13.78 11.56 2.61
#